data_071fd0a17a9bdb7b744900fe580c85a0
#
_entry.id   071fd0a17a9bdb7b744900fe580c85a0
#
_cell.length_a   1.000
_cell.length_b   1.000
_cell.length_c   1.000
_cell.angle_alpha   90.00
_cell.angle_beta   90.00
_cell.angle_gamma   90.00
#
_symmetry.space_group_name_H-M   'P 1'
#
loop_
_entity.id
_entity.type
_entity.pdbx_description
1 polymer ?
#
loop_
_entity_poly.entity_id
_entity_poly.type
_entity_poly.pdbx_seq_one_letter_code
_entity_poly.pdbx_strand_id
1 'polypeptide(L)'
;MYSKFIEYEEISPNLIKAVIAMEDNRFYSHYGIDIRAILRALYVNVTNLSYKQGGSTITQQLAKITFLNSEKSILRKIKELFITIKLEILLEKEEILSLYLNRAYFGSGNYGVKSASNSYFYKNPKDLNIYESAILVSALKAPTRLNMIASP
;
A
#
# COMPACT_ATOMS: atom_id res chain seq x y z
N MET A 1 -10.37 10.69 -16.18
CA MET A 1 -11.46 10.97 -15.21
C MET A 1 -10.84 10.86 -13.80
N TYR A 2 -10.71 11.96 -13.07
CA TYR A 2 -10.15 11.91 -11.72
C TYR A 2 -11.19 11.23 -10.81
N SER A 3 -10.81 10.09 -10.23
CA SER A 3 -11.64 9.40 -9.23
C SER A 3 -11.79 10.34 -8.02
N LYS A 4 -13.02 10.48 -7.49
CA LYS A 4 -13.26 11.23 -6.24
C LYS A 4 -12.37 10.67 -5.14
N PHE A 5 -11.68 11.52 -4.40
CA PHE A 5 -10.92 11.13 -3.21
C PHE A 5 -11.86 10.47 -2.20
N ILE A 6 -11.40 9.40 -1.59
CA ILE A 6 -12.15 8.63 -0.57
C ILE A 6 -11.50 8.88 0.78
N GLU A 7 -12.26 9.44 1.71
CA GLU A 7 -11.83 9.67 3.08
C GLU A 7 -11.72 8.34 3.85
N TYR A 8 -10.99 8.35 4.96
CA TYR A 8 -10.74 7.14 5.75
C TYR A 8 -12.03 6.45 6.20
N GLU A 9 -13.05 7.20 6.62
CA GLU A 9 -14.36 6.74 7.07
C GLU A 9 -15.23 6.14 5.95
N GLU A 10 -14.88 6.44 4.70
CA GLU A 10 -15.52 5.88 3.51
C GLU A 10 -14.84 4.59 3.03
N ILE A 11 -13.85 4.06 3.77
CA ILE A 11 -13.15 2.82 3.45
C ILE A 11 -13.60 1.71 4.42
N SER A 12 -13.83 0.50 3.89
CA SER A 12 -14.20 -0.64 4.71
C SER A 12 -13.15 -0.94 5.78
N PRO A 13 -13.54 -1.11 7.05
CA PRO A 13 -12.63 -1.57 8.10
C PRO A 13 -11.95 -2.91 7.78
N ASN A 14 -12.61 -3.77 6.99
CA ASN A 14 -12.03 -5.03 6.52
C ASN A 14 -10.83 -4.78 5.61
N LEU A 15 -10.96 -3.83 4.68
CA LEU A 15 -9.87 -3.47 3.77
C LEU A 15 -8.71 -2.82 4.53
N ILE A 16 -9.00 -1.90 5.45
CA ILE A 16 -7.98 -1.25 6.30
C ILE A 16 -7.17 -2.30 7.05
N LYS A 17 -7.84 -3.21 7.74
CA LYS A 17 -7.18 -4.30 8.49
C LYS A 17 -6.35 -5.22 7.57
N ALA A 18 -6.89 -5.59 6.42
CA ALA A 18 -6.20 -6.45 5.47
C ALA A 18 -4.93 -5.79 4.90
N VAL A 19 -4.98 -4.51 4.54
CA VAL A 19 -3.83 -3.74 4.05
C VAL A 19 -2.74 -3.65 5.12
N ILE A 20 -3.11 -3.28 6.35
CA ILE A 20 -2.16 -3.18 7.47
C ILE A 20 -1.52 -4.54 7.75
N ALA A 21 -2.30 -5.60 7.82
CA ALA A 21 -1.79 -6.95 8.08
C ALA A 21 -0.82 -7.44 7.00
N MET A 22 -1.05 -7.09 5.74
CA MET A 22 -0.26 -7.58 4.61
C MET A 22 0.96 -6.71 4.29
N GLU A 23 0.79 -5.38 4.33
CA GLU A 23 1.81 -4.43 3.88
C GLU A 23 2.67 -3.90 5.03
N ASP A 24 2.06 -3.67 6.21
CA ASP A 24 2.72 -3.00 7.32
C ASP A 24 2.02 -3.32 8.65
N ASN A 25 2.21 -4.52 9.17
CA ASN A 25 1.49 -5.01 10.35
C ASN A 25 1.74 -4.21 11.64
N ARG A 26 2.72 -3.32 11.64
CA ARG A 26 3.07 -2.44 12.75
C ARG A 26 2.83 -0.96 12.44
N PHE A 27 2.00 -0.66 11.44
CA PHE A 27 1.76 0.68 10.92
C PHE A 27 1.50 1.73 12.01
N TYR A 28 0.69 1.41 13.01
CA TYR A 28 0.38 2.31 14.14
C TYR A 28 1.47 2.36 15.23
N SER A 29 2.53 1.55 15.11
CA SER A 29 3.56 1.41 16.17
C SER A 29 4.91 2.01 15.80
N HIS A 30 5.05 2.59 14.62
CA HIS A 30 6.27 3.23 14.17
C HIS A 30 5.99 4.61 13.54
N TYR A 31 7.03 5.42 13.37
CA TYR A 31 6.98 6.74 12.76
C TYR A 31 7.59 6.69 11.34
N GLY A 32 6.92 6.01 10.43
CA GLY A 32 7.26 5.92 9.01
C GLY A 32 8.34 4.89 8.65
N ILE A 33 9.21 4.50 9.58
CA ILE A 33 10.27 3.51 9.37
C ILE A 33 10.11 2.40 10.41
N ASP A 34 9.97 1.16 9.97
CA ASP A 34 9.96 -0.01 10.85
C ASP A 34 11.30 -0.77 10.77
N ILE A 35 12.22 -0.46 11.69
CA ILE A 35 13.54 -1.11 11.78
C ILE A 35 13.40 -2.61 12.00
N ARG A 36 12.41 -3.07 12.78
CA ARG A 36 12.18 -4.50 13.03
C ARG A 36 11.75 -5.22 11.74
N ALA A 37 10.89 -4.58 10.93
CA ALA A 37 10.51 -5.14 9.64
C ALA A 37 11.69 -5.21 8.66
N ILE A 38 12.56 -4.20 8.65
CA ILE A 38 13.78 -4.17 7.83
C ILE A 38 14.73 -5.32 8.24
N LEU A 39 14.99 -5.48 9.54
CA LEU A 39 15.86 -6.54 10.04
C LEU A 39 15.29 -7.94 9.74
N ARG A 40 13.99 -8.12 9.93
CA ARG A 40 13.30 -9.37 9.59
C ARG A 40 13.38 -9.66 8.09
N ALA A 41 13.12 -8.68 7.24
CA ALA A 41 13.22 -8.85 5.78
C ALA A 41 14.66 -9.21 5.36
N LEU A 42 15.65 -8.56 5.94
CA LEU A 42 17.06 -8.87 5.69
C LEU A 42 17.39 -10.32 6.08
N TYR A 43 17.02 -10.75 7.28
CA TYR A 43 17.22 -12.12 7.74
C TYR A 43 16.57 -13.15 6.82
N VAL A 44 15.27 -12.94 6.48
CA VAL A 44 14.54 -13.87 5.59
C VAL A 44 15.15 -13.92 4.19
N ASN A 45 15.56 -12.80 3.62
CA ASN A 45 16.13 -12.75 2.28
C ASN A 45 17.53 -13.38 2.23
N VAL A 46 18.36 -13.19 3.25
CA VAL A 46 19.68 -13.81 3.36
C VAL A 46 19.58 -15.31 3.55
N THR A 47 18.74 -15.77 4.48
CA THR A 47 18.59 -17.22 4.76
C THR A 47 17.97 -17.99 3.59
N ASN A 48 17.13 -17.36 2.78
CA ASN A 48 16.52 -18.00 1.60
C ASN A 48 17.29 -17.75 0.30
N LEU A 49 18.41 -17.00 0.32
CA LEU A 49 19.20 -16.61 -0.85
C LEU A 49 18.34 -16.04 -1.99
N SER A 50 17.22 -15.38 -1.63
CA SER A 50 16.26 -14.82 -2.59
C SER A 50 15.44 -13.69 -1.95
N TYR A 51 14.98 -12.75 -2.79
CA TYR A 51 14.11 -11.67 -2.32
C TYR A 51 12.68 -12.19 -2.10
N LYS A 52 12.35 -12.50 -0.86
CA LYS A 52 11.02 -13.01 -0.47
C LYS A 52 10.18 -11.99 0.28
N GLN A 53 10.81 -11.07 1.01
CA GLN A 53 10.10 -10.12 1.86
C GLN A 53 10.65 -8.70 1.72
N GLY A 54 9.76 -7.72 1.60
CA GLY A 54 10.07 -6.30 1.68
C GLY A 54 9.97 -5.78 3.12
N GLY A 55 10.78 -4.77 3.43
CA GLY A 55 10.75 -4.08 4.72
C GLY A 55 10.26 -2.62 4.64
N SER A 56 9.64 -2.23 3.52
CA SER A 56 9.12 -0.86 3.35
C SER A 56 7.74 -0.72 3.98
N THR A 57 7.52 0.39 4.70
CA THR A 57 6.25 0.73 5.33
C THR A 57 5.23 1.32 4.34
N ILE A 58 3.96 1.42 4.75
CA ILE A 58 2.91 2.11 3.99
C ILE A 58 3.31 3.57 3.72
N THR A 59 3.86 4.27 4.71
CA THR A 59 4.29 5.67 4.54
C THR A 59 5.43 5.82 3.54
N GLN A 60 6.40 4.89 3.55
CA GLN A 60 7.46 4.86 2.54
C GLN A 60 6.92 4.57 1.13
N GLN A 61 5.94 3.68 1.01
CA GLN A 61 5.27 3.40 -0.26
C GLN A 61 4.50 4.63 -0.75
N LEU A 62 3.77 5.32 0.12
CA LEU A 62 3.09 6.58 -0.21
C LEU A 62 4.08 7.64 -0.70
N ALA A 63 5.18 7.85 0.02
CA ALA A 63 6.23 8.80 -0.37
C ALA A 63 6.75 8.49 -1.78
N LYS A 64 7.02 7.20 -2.06
CA LYS A 64 7.51 6.73 -3.35
C LYS A 64 6.51 6.99 -4.47
N ILE A 65 5.27 6.54 -4.34
CA ILE A 65 4.27 6.62 -5.43
C ILE A 65 3.77 8.04 -5.70
N THR A 66 3.94 8.94 -4.73
CA THR A 66 3.42 10.32 -4.83
C THR A 66 4.49 11.31 -5.33
N PHE A 67 5.73 11.18 -4.87
CA PHE A 67 6.74 12.23 -5.02
C PHE A 67 8.00 11.80 -5.76
N LEU A 68 8.16 10.51 -6.06
CA LEU A 68 9.40 9.98 -6.62
C LEU A 68 9.14 9.24 -7.93
N ASN A 69 10.19 9.20 -8.75
CA ASN A 69 10.19 8.41 -9.99
C ASN A 69 10.47 6.92 -9.70
N SER A 70 10.34 6.08 -10.72
CA SER A 70 10.55 4.63 -10.63
C SER A 70 12.02 4.19 -10.64
N GLU A 71 12.97 5.12 -10.77
CA GLU A 71 14.40 4.80 -10.80
C GLU A 71 14.84 4.15 -9.49
N LYS A 72 15.61 3.08 -9.61
CA LYS A 72 16.20 2.38 -8.45
C LYS A 72 17.58 2.95 -8.16
N SER A 73 17.65 3.99 -7.32
CA SER A 73 18.92 4.58 -6.87
C SER A 73 18.95 4.76 -5.36
N ILE A 74 20.14 4.78 -4.79
CA ILE A 74 20.35 5.07 -3.37
C ILE A 74 19.86 6.49 -3.04
N LEU A 75 20.15 7.45 -3.92
CA LEU A 75 19.71 8.84 -3.73
C LEU A 75 18.17 8.95 -3.68
N ARG A 76 17.46 8.23 -4.54
CA ARG A 76 16.01 8.15 -4.48
C ARG A 76 15.53 7.57 -3.15
N LYS A 77 16.19 6.53 -2.61
CA LYS A 77 15.84 5.94 -1.31
C LYS A 77 16.07 6.90 -0.15
N ILE A 78 17.11 7.70 -0.20
CA ILE A 78 17.36 8.76 0.79
C ILE A 78 16.25 9.82 0.73
N LYS A 79 15.87 10.29 -0.47
CA LYS A 79 14.75 11.22 -0.64
C LYS A 79 13.43 10.63 -0.09
N GLU A 80 13.17 9.34 -0.36
CA GLU A 80 12.01 8.63 0.18
C GLU A 80 11.95 8.69 1.70
N LEU A 81 13.08 8.45 2.39
CA LEU A 81 13.14 8.52 3.85
C LEU A 81 12.84 9.93 4.38
N PHE A 82 13.39 10.98 3.78
CA PHE A 82 13.09 12.35 4.17
C PHE A 82 11.61 12.71 3.99
N ILE A 83 11.01 12.32 2.86
CA ILE A 83 9.59 12.55 2.59
C ILE A 83 8.74 11.76 3.59
N THR A 84 9.10 10.51 3.87
CA THR A 84 8.43 9.66 4.85
C THR A 84 8.36 10.32 6.23
N ILE A 85 9.48 10.85 6.73
CA ILE A 85 9.52 11.55 8.02
C ILE A 85 8.62 12.78 7.99
N LYS A 86 8.66 13.57 6.90
CA LYS A 86 7.77 14.73 6.75
C LYS A 86 6.29 14.36 6.76
N LEU A 87 5.91 13.28 6.07
CA LEU A 87 4.53 12.82 6.06
C LEU A 87 4.06 12.44 7.48
N GLU A 88 4.88 11.73 8.25
CA GLU A 88 4.56 11.32 9.62
C GLU A 88 4.51 12.49 10.62
N ILE A 89 5.18 13.61 10.33
CA ILE A 89 5.11 14.82 11.16
C ILE A 89 3.85 15.63 10.83
N LEU A 90 3.42 15.64 9.58
CA LEU A 90 2.37 16.52 9.06
C LEU A 90 0.99 15.90 9.04
N LEU A 91 0.90 14.56 9.02
CA LEU A 91 -0.34 13.82 8.80
C LEU A 91 -0.56 12.77 9.89
N GLU A 92 -1.81 12.55 10.24
CA GLU A 92 -2.22 11.43 11.09
C GLU A 92 -2.16 10.10 10.31
N LYS A 93 -2.10 8.98 11.02
CA LYS A 93 -2.01 7.64 10.42
C LYS A 93 -3.17 7.32 9.48
N GLU A 94 -4.36 7.76 9.83
CA GLU A 94 -5.60 7.62 9.06
C GLU A 94 -5.51 8.39 7.74
N GLU A 95 -4.96 9.58 7.76
CA GLU A 95 -4.75 10.41 6.56
C GLU A 95 -3.70 9.77 5.63
N ILE A 96 -2.59 9.28 6.19
CA ILE A 96 -1.54 8.57 5.44
C ILE A 96 -2.13 7.34 4.73
N LEU A 97 -2.93 6.55 5.45
CA LEU A 97 -3.53 5.33 4.91
C LEU A 97 -4.57 5.65 3.83
N SER A 98 -5.40 6.66 4.04
CA SER A 98 -6.36 7.14 3.05
C SER A 98 -5.64 7.62 1.78
N LEU A 99 -4.63 8.47 1.90
CA LEU A 99 -3.81 8.93 0.77
C LEU A 99 -3.15 7.78 0.02
N TYR A 100 -2.60 6.79 0.75
CA TYR A 100 -2.00 5.60 0.15
C TYR A 100 -3.03 4.82 -0.68
N LEU A 101 -4.19 4.50 -0.11
CA LEU A 101 -5.23 3.73 -0.78
C LEU A 101 -5.85 4.47 -1.97
N ASN A 102 -5.88 5.80 -1.96
CA ASN A 102 -6.35 6.60 -3.09
C ASN A 102 -5.35 6.66 -4.26
N ARG A 103 -4.05 6.36 -4.03
CA ARG A 103 -2.99 6.44 -5.05
C ARG A 103 -2.45 5.10 -5.49
N ALA A 104 -2.57 4.07 -4.67
CA ALA A 104 -2.01 2.76 -4.93
C ALA A 104 -2.58 2.13 -6.21
N TYR A 105 -1.75 1.37 -6.90
CA TYR A 105 -2.14 0.64 -8.10
C TYR A 105 -2.63 -0.77 -7.75
N PHE A 106 -3.85 -1.08 -8.12
CA PHE A 106 -4.52 -2.35 -7.83
C PHE A 106 -4.58 -3.31 -9.04
N GLY A 107 -3.81 -3.04 -10.08
CA GLY A 107 -3.85 -3.84 -11.30
C GLY A 107 -4.95 -3.43 -12.29
N SER A 108 -4.91 -3.99 -13.51
CA SER A 108 -5.92 -3.78 -14.57
C SER A 108 -6.23 -2.29 -14.85
N GLY A 109 -5.24 -1.41 -14.71
CA GLY A 109 -5.44 0.03 -14.91
C GLY A 109 -6.10 0.76 -13.75
N ASN A 110 -6.37 0.08 -12.62
CA ASN A 110 -7.04 0.68 -11.47
C ASN A 110 -6.06 1.37 -10.52
N TYR A 111 -6.08 2.68 -10.52
CA TYR A 111 -5.40 3.53 -9.54
C TYR A 111 -6.41 4.02 -8.50
N GLY A 112 -6.12 3.76 -7.24
CA GLY A 112 -6.96 4.09 -6.10
C GLY A 112 -8.06 3.07 -5.80
N VAL A 113 -8.40 3.00 -4.51
CA VAL A 113 -9.35 2.04 -3.93
C VAL A 113 -10.76 2.15 -4.55
N LYS A 114 -11.20 3.36 -4.90
CA LYS A 114 -12.52 3.57 -5.51
C LYS A 114 -12.61 2.94 -6.89
N SER A 115 -11.60 3.18 -7.73
CA SER A 115 -11.52 2.57 -9.06
C SER A 115 -11.50 1.05 -8.96
N ALA A 116 -10.65 0.51 -8.07
CA ALA A 116 -10.51 -0.92 -7.89
C ALA A 116 -11.80 -1.58 -7.36
N SER A 117 -12.41 -1.02 -6.33
CA SER A 117 -13.66 -1.52 -5.75
C SER A 117 -14.79 -1.58 -6.77
N ASN A 118 -14.94 -0.50 -7.54
CA ASN A 118 -15.97 -0.45 -8.58
C ASN A 118 -15.66 -1.41 -9.75
N SER A 119 -14.41 -1.45 -10.20
CA SER A 119 -14.01 -2.28 -11.35
C SER A 119 -14.11 -3.78 -11.07
N TYR A 120 -13.72 -4.23 -9.87
CA TYR A 120 -13.70 -5.66 -9.54
C TYR A 120 -15.03 -6.16 -8.95
N PHE A 121 -15.75 -5.30 -8.20
CA PHE A 121 -16.91 -5.76 -7.41
C PHE A 121 -18.18 -4.94 -7.62
N TYR A 122 -18.14 -3.86 -8.41
CA TYR A 122 -19.28 -2.92 -8.61
C TYR A 122 -19.79 -2.34 -7.28
N LYS A 123 -18.89 -2.11 -6.31
CA LYS A 123 -19.20 -1.65 -4.96
C LYS A 123 -18.45 -0.39 -4.60
N ASN A 124 -18.97 0.36 -3.60
CA ASN A 124 -18.21 1.40 -2.95
C ASN A 124 -17.14 0.79 -2.03
N PRO A 125 -16.01 1.49 -1.79
CA PRO A 125 -14.96 1.02 -0.87
C PRO A 125 -15.44 0.69 0.54
N LYS A 126 -16.50 1.36 1.02
CA LYS A 126 -17.10 1.14 2.34
C LYS A 126 -17.81 -0.21 2.46
N ASP A 127 -18.36 -0.70 1.36
CA ASP A 127 -19.23 -1.89 1.32
C ASP A 127 -18.46 -3.19 1.07
N LEU A 128 -17.12 -3.12 1.01
CA LEU A 128 -16.28 -4.29 0.79
C LEU A 128 -16.33 -5.23 1.99
N ASN A 129 -16.61 -6.50 1.72
CA ASN A 129 -16.53 -7.55 2.72
C ASN A 129 -15.07 -8.04 2.89
N ILE A 130 -14.86 -9.00 3.80
CA ILE A 130 -13.54 -9.52 4.12
C ILE A 130 -12.86 -10.22 2.94
N TYR A 131 -13.62 -10.97 2.14
CA TYR A 131 -13.09 -11.69 0.97
C TYR A 131 -12.67 -10.73 -0.14
N GLU A 132 -13.53 -9.79 -0.46
CA GLU A 132 -13.27 -8.73 -1.46
C GLU A 132 -12.07 -7.88 -1.04
N SER A 133 -11.96 -7.55 0.24
CA SER A 133 -10.82 -6.83 0.81
C SER A 133 -9.52 -7.61 0.65
N ALA A 134 -9.52 -8.92 0.96
CA ALA A 134 -8.36 -9.78 0.79
C ALA A 134 -7.93 -9.89 -0.68
N ILE A 135 -8.89 -9.96 -1.60
CA ILE A 135 -8.62 -9.97 -3.05
C ILE A 135 -7.96 -8.64 -3.48
N LEU A 136 -8.48 -7.48 -3.06
CA LEU A 136 -7.87 -6.19 -3.40
C LEU A 136 -6.45 -6.05 -2.85
N VAL A 137 -6.20 -6.50 -1.62
CA VAL A 137 -4.85 -6.45 -1.03
C VAL A 137 -3.89 -7.39 -1.78
N SER A 138 -4.37 -8.53 -2.24
CA SER A 138 -3.58 -9.43 -3.08
C SER A 138 -3.22 -8.79 -4.42
N ALA A 139 -4.16 -8.10 -5.06
CA ALA A 139 -3.93 -7.33 -6.28
C ALA A 139 -2.95 -6.17 -6.07
N LEU A 140 -3.03 -5.49 -4.92
CA LEU A 140 -2.11 -4.43 -4.53
C LEU A 140 -0.67 -4.94 -4.42
N LYS A 141 -0.47 -6.12 -3.84
CA LYS A 141 0.86 -6.74 -3.65
C LYS A 141 1.48 -7.26 -4.96
N ALA A 142 0.67 -7.77 -5.87
CA ALA A 142 1.13 -8.39 -7.11
C ALA A 142 0.25 -7.99 -8.31
N PRO A 143 0.21 -6.70 -8.67
CA PRO A 143 -0.75 -6.15 -9.61
C PRO A 143 -0.62 -6.70 -11.04
N THR A 144 0.55 -7.20 -11.40
CA THR A 144 0.79 -7.82 -12.72
C THR A 144 0.52 -9.33 -12.75
N ARG A 145 0.64 -10.02 -11.60
CA ARG A 145 0.42 -11.46 -11.48
C ARG A 145 -1.03 -11.85 -11.23
N LEU A 146 -1.76 -10.97 -10.53
CA LEU A 146 -3.16 -11.18 -10.13
C LEU A 146 -4.08 -10.23 -10.91
N ASN A 147 -3.87 -10.16 -12.22
CA ASN A 147 -4.78 -9.44 -13.10
C ASN A 147 -6.06 -10.27 -13.27
N MET A 148 -6.99 -10.12 -12.32
CA MET A 148 -8.23 -10.89 -12.25
C MET A 148 -9.18 -10.68 -13.44
N ILE A 149 -8.97 -9.62 -14.23
CA ILE A 149 -9.76 -9.34 -15.45
C ILE A 149 -9.15 -10.03 -16.65
N ALA A 150 -7.82 -10.22 -16.68
CA ALA A 150 -7.11 -10.80 -17.81
C ALA A 150 -6.77 -12.30 -17.64
N SER A 151 -6.94 -12.85 -16.45
CA SER A 151 -6.67 -14.26 -16.13
C SER A 151 -7.75 -14.76 -15.19
N PRO A 152 -8.93 -15.17 -15.74
CA PRO A 152 -9.99 -15.80 -14.95
C PRO A 152 -9.54 -17.14 -14.38
#